data_3e92c6d63a67f830cbff9c8817d57fb6
#
_entry.id   3e92c6d63a67f830cbff9c8817d57fb6
#
_cell.length_a   1.000
_cell.length_b   1.000
_cell.length_c   1.000
_cell.angle_alpha   90.00
_cell.angle_beta   90.00
_cell.angle_gamma   90.00
#
_symmetry.space_group_name_H-M   'P 1'
#
loop_
_entity.id
_entity.type
_entity.pdbx_description
1 polymer ?
#
loop_
_entity_poly.entity_id
_entity_poly.type
_entity_poly.pdbx_seq_one_letter_code
_entity_poly.pdbx_strand_id
1 'polypeptide(L)'
;MDGYDLLDGKTGIIFGALNEDSIAWSIARACHREGADFVLSNAPVARRLGSLDELADETDSDILWADATDNEELADLFAEVKETHGPIDFIVHSIGMGVNVRKDVPYEDLNYNWYEQTLDVSAVSLHRIVHHALESETIDDGGSILAMTYIGAQRIFSKYSEMGDAKALLESIVRSYGYRLGERDIRINAISQSPTKTTAGAGIDGFDAMYEFAERVAPLGNASADDCADYAVTLLSDLTRMVTMQTLYHDGGFSSMGISDEIVEAMEESVADEE
;
A
#
# COMPACT_ATOMS: atom_id res chain seq x y z
N MET A 1 7.00 -21.23 -6.80
CA MET A 1 7.98 -21.78 -5.82
C MET A 1 7.16 -22.22 -4.62
N ASP A 2 7.50 -23.32 -4.00
CA ASP A 2 6.90 -23.70 -2.74
C ASP A 2 7.26 -22.61 -1.71
N GLY A 3 6.36 -22.30 -0.78
CA GLY A 3 6.59 -21.30 0.28
C GLY A 3 7.70 -21.71 1.25
N TYR A 4 8.10 -20.77 2.09
CA TYR A 4 9.06 -20.97 3.18
C TYR A 4 8.36 -21.07 4.54
N ASP A 5 7.02 -21.10 4.53
CA ASP A 5 6.16 -21.13 5.71
C ASP A 5 6.43 -19.95 6.69
N LEU A 6 6.78 -18.78 6.12
CA LEU A 6 7.13 -17.59 6.91
C LEU A 6 5.98 -17.03 7.75
N LEU A 7 4.75 -17.31 7.33
CA LEU A 7 3.52 -16.86 7.99
C LEU A 7 2.65 -18.02 8.46
N ASP A 8 3.23 -19.24 8.58
CA ASP A 8 2.49 -20.42 9.05
C ASP A 8 1.82 -20.17 10.39
N GLY A 9 0.49 -20.40 10.44
CA GLY A 9 -0.34 -20.17 11.61
C GLY A 9 -0.60 -18.70 11.96
N LYS A 10 -0.18 -17.74 11.12
CA LYS A 10 -0.51 -16.32 11.27
C LYS A 10 -1.87 -16.03 10.66
N THR A 11 -2.65 -15.20 11.34
CA THR A 11 -3.95 -14.71 10.86
C THR A 11 -3.92 -13.22 10.62
N GLY A 12 -4.61 -12.73 9.59
CA GLY A 12 -4.55 -11.30 9.28
C GLY A 12 -5.77 -10.74 8.57
N ILE A 13 -5.67 -9.45 8.21
CA ILE A 13 -6.64 -8.77 7.35
C ILE A 13 -5.92 -7.95 6.29
N ILE A 14 -6.37 -8.04 5.04
CA ILE A 14 -5.79 -7.36 3.89
C ILE A 14 -6.83 -6.44 3.26
N PHE A 15 -6.58 -5.14 3.33
CA PHE A 15 -7.42 -4.10 2.76
C PHE A 15 -6.93 -3.67 1.38
N GLY A 16 -7.87 -3.50 0.44
CA GLY A 16 -7.65 -2.80 -0.83
C GLY A 16 -7.39 -3.69 -2.03
N ALA A 17 -7.47 -5.01 -1.92
CA ALA A 17 -7.48 -5.89 -3.08
C ALA A 17 -8.77 -5.66 -3.90
N LEU A 18 -8.64 -5.48 -5.22
CA LEU A 18 -9.75 -5.21 -6.12
C LEU A 18 -9.81 -6.22 -7.26
N ASN A 19 -8.70 -6.41 -7.95
CA ASN A 19 -8.49 -7.32 -9.06
C ASN A 19 -7.01 -7.73 -9.11
N GLU A 20 -6.64 -8.59 -10.05
CA GLU A 20 -5.29 -9.12 -10.22
C GLU A 20 -4.20 -8.06 -10.46
N ASP A 21 -4.56 -6.85 -10.92
CA ASP A 21 -3.62 -5.73 -11.06
C ASP A 21 -3.31 -5.02 -9.72
N SER A 22 -4.00 -5.37 -8.63
CA SER A 22 -3.80 -4.72 -7.33
C SER A 22 -2.58 -5.29 -6.61
N ILE A 23 -1.74 -4.42 -6.02
CA ILE A 23 -0.63 -4.86 -5.16
C ILE A 23 -1.14 -5.74 -4.00
N ALA A 24 -2.29 -5.38 -3.40
CA ALA A 24 -2.90 -6.17 -2.34
C ALA A 24 -3.31 -7.58 -2.79
N TRP A 25 -3.63 -7.78 -4.07
CA TRP A 25 -3.91 -9.10 -4.63
C TRP A 25 -2.67 -9.99 -4.61
N SER A 26 -1.54 -9.49 -5.12
CA SER A 26 -0.26 -10.21 -5.05
C SER A 26 0.17 -10.46 -3.60
N ILE A 27 -0.03 -9.48 -2.69
CA ILE A 27 0.28 -9.67 -1.26
C ILE A 27 -0.57 -10.79 -0.66
N ALA A 28 -1.88 -10.85 -0.94
CA ALA A 28 -2.77 -11.90 -0.45
C ALA A 28 -2.30 -13.29 -0.92
N ARG A 29 -2.01 -13.44 -2.22
CA ARG A 29 -1.47 -14.68 -2.78
C ARG A 29 -0.14 -15.09 -2.13
N ALA A 30 0.73 -14.14 -1.88
CA ALA A 30 2.00 -14.41 -1.22
C ALA A 30 1.81 -14.81 0.25
N CYS A 31 0.92 -14.14 1.00
CA CYS A 31 0.57 -14.51 2.36
C CYS A 31 -0.01 -15.93 2.44
N HIS A 32 -0.94 -16.26 1.54
CA HIS A 32 -1.50 -17.62 1.43
C HIS A 32 -0.42 -18.66 1.12
N ARG A 33 0.47 -18.39 0.14
CA ARG A 33 1.61 -19.25 -0.20
C ARG A 33 2.53 -19.51 1.00
N GLU A 34 2.67 -18.55 1.89
CA GLU A 34 3.52 -18.61 3.09
C GLU A 34 2.78 -19.12 4.34
N GLY A 35 1.56 -19.64 4.17
CA GLY A 35 0.81 -20.34 5.23
C GLY A 35 -0.06 -19.48 6.12
N ALA A 36 -0.32 -18.21 5.74
CA ALA A 36 -1.22 -17.35 6.49
C ALA A 36 -2.70 -17.60 6.15
N ASP A 37 -3.55 -17.48 7.16
CA ASP A 37 -4.99 -17.29 7.02
C ASP A 37 -5.32 -15.80 7.09
N PHE A 38 -6.31 -15.32 6.33
CA PHE A 38 -6.67 -13.89 6.38
C PHE A 38 -8.07 -13.63 5.85
N VAL A 39 -8.58 -12.45 6.24
CA VAL A 39 -9.79 -11.86 5.69
C VAL A 39 -9.42 -10.81 4.65
N LEU A 40 -10.14 -10.78 3.54
CA LEU A 40 -10.06 -9.72 2.54
C LEU A 40 -11.11 -8.64 2.85
N SER A 41 -10.71 -7.37 2.80
CA SER A 41 -11.66 -6.26 2.99
C SER A 41 -11.49 -5.16 1.95
N ASN A 42 -12.60 -4.63 1.50
CA ASN A 42 -12.68 -3.47 0.63
C ASN A 42 -14.02 -2.75 0.83
N ALA A 43 -14.13 -1.50 0.36
CA ALA A 43 -15.38 -0.75 0.41
C ALA A 43 -16.50 -1.46 -0.37
N PRO A 44 -17.77 -1.39 0.08
CA PRO A 44 -18.89 -2.09 -0.57
C PRO A 44 -19.06 -1.77 -2.07
N VAL A 45 -18.63 -0.60 -2.53
CA VAL A 45 -18.66 -0.22 -3.94
C VAL A 45 -17.75 -1.12 -4.80
N ALA A 46 -16.69 -1.67 -4.24
CA ALA A 46 -15.73 -2.54 -4.93
C ALA A 46 -16.37 -3.84 -5.42
N ARG A 47 -17.47 -4.31 -4.82
CA ARG A 47 -18.25 -5.48 -5.31
C ARG A 47 -18.62 -5.41 -6.78
N ARG A 48 -18.74 -4.19 -7.33
CA ARG A 48 -19.16 -3.96 -8.73
C ARG A 48 -18.00 -3.66 -9.66
N LEU A 49 -16.81 -3.45 -9.10
CA LEU A 49 -15.65 -2.92 -9.83
C LEU A 49 -14.50 -3.92 -9.95
N GLY A 50 -14.53 -4.97 -9.17
CA GLY A 50 -13.45 -5.94 -9.10
C GLY A 50 -13.92 -7.38 -9.14
N SER A 51 -12.97 -8.30 -8.96
CA SER A 51 -13.15 -9.75 -8.95
C SER A 51 -12.66 -10.37 -7.64
N LEU A 52 -12.93 -9.70 -6.51
CA LEU A 52 -12.41 -10.12 -5.20
C LEU A 52 -12.86 -11.54 -4.80
N ASP A 53 -14.02 -11.98 -5.29
CA ASP A 53 -14.51 -13.35 -5.09
C ASP A 53 -13.54 -14.41 -5.67
N GLU A 54 -12.88 -14.10 -6.81
CA GLU A 54 -11.90 -14.99 -7.42
C GLU A 54 -10.65 -15.16 -6.53
N LEU A 55 -10.19 -14.07 -5.90
CA LEU A 55 -9.08 -14.11 -4.97
C LEU A 55 -9.45 -14.88 -3.70
N ALA A 56 -10.64 -14.64 -3.17
CA ALA A 56 -11.15 -15.32 -2.00
C ALA A 56 -11.24 -16.85 -2.23
N ASP A 57 -11.75 -17.26 -3.38
CA ASP A 57 -11.79 -18.68 -3.79
C ASP A 57 -10.38 -19.28 -3.94
N GLU A 58 -9.42 -18.51 -4.49
CA GLU A 58 -8.03 -18.96 -4.67
C GLU A 58 -7.29 -19.12 -3.35
N THR A 59 -7.58 -18.25 -2.38
CA THR A 59 -6.86 -18.19 -1.09
C THR A 59 -7.62 -18.76 0.08
N ASP A 60 -8.80 -19.36 -0.15
CA ASP A 60 -9.71 -19.88 0.90
C ASP A 60 -9.99 -18.83 1.99
N SER A 61 -10.22 -17.57 1.57
CA SER A 61 -10.36 -16.42 2.47
C SER A 61 -11.79 -15.90 2.50
N ASP A 62 -12.24 -15.40 3.64
CA ASP A 62 -13.50 -14.67 3.76
C ASP A 62 -13.38 -13.24 3.22
N ILE A 63 -14.50 -12.69 2.71
CA ILE A 63 -14.59 -11.28 2.31
C ILE A 63 -15.54 -10.56 3.25
N LEU A 64 -15.03 -9.60 4.00
CA LEU A 64 -15.82 -8.70 4.83
C LEU A 64 -15.75 -7.27 4.27
N TRP A 65 -16.90 -6.74 3.89
CA TRP A 65 -17.00 -5.45 3.22
C TRP A 65 -17.14 -4.32 4.25
N ALA A 66 -16.19 -3.36 4.20
CA ALA A 66 -16.24 -2.15 5.02
C ALA A 66 -15.61 -0.97 4.29
N ASP A 67 -16.25 0.19 4.35
CA ASP A 67 -15.62 1.44 3.94
C ASP A 67 -14.64 1.89 5.03
N ALA A 68 -13.36 1.93 4.70
CA ALA A 68 -12.30 2.32 5.65
C ALA A 68 -12.39 3.79 6.11
N THR A 69 -13.32 4.56 5.58
CA THR A 69 -13.65 5.92 6.02
C THR A 69 -14.85 5.98 6.95
N ASP A 70 -15.57 4.86 7.15
CA ASP A 70 -16.72 4.75 8.03
C ASP A 70 -16.35 4.03 9.34
N ASN A 71 -16.54 4.72 10.47
CA ASN A 71 -16.18 4.16 11.78
C ASN A 71 -17.15 3.07 12.26
N GLU A 72 -18.42 3.10 11.88
CA GLU A 72 -19.40 2.08 12.26
C GLU A 72 -19.12 0.78 11.49
N GLU A 73 -18.89 0.89 10.16
CA GLU A 73 -18.53 -0.27 9.35
C GLU A 73 -17.20 -0.91 9.80
N LEU A 74 -16.20 -0.11 10.17
CA LEU A 74 -14.94 -0.63 10.71
C LEU A 74 -15.11 -1.29 12.08
N ALA A 75 -15.93 -0.74 12.97
CA ALA A 75 -16.20 -1.35 14.28
C ALA A 75 -16.88 -2.72 14.11
N ASP A 76 -17.88 -2.81 13.23
CA ASP A 76 -18.57 -4.05 12.91
C ASP A 76 -17.62 -5.07 12.27
N LEU A 77 -16.78 -4.64 11.32
CA LEU A 77 -15.75 -5.47 10.67
C LEU A 77 -14.82 -6.13 11.70
N PHE A 78 -14.21 -5.33 12.59
CA PHE A 78 -13.27 -5.87 13.56
C PHE A 78 -13.94 -6.73 14.64
N ALA A 79 -15.20 -6.45 14.99
CA ALA A 79 -15.98 -7.31 15.86
C ALA A 79 -16.24 -8.69 15.22
N GLU A 80 -16.62 -8.71 13.93
CA GLU A 80 -16.86 -9.94 13.18
C GLU A 80 -15.56 -10.74 12.99
N VAL A 81 -14.44 -10.08 12.62
CA VAL A 81 -13.13 -10.74 12.51
C VAL A 81 -12.73 -11.38 13.82
N LYS A 82 -12.90 -10.67 14.95
CA LYS A 82 -12.56 -11.22 16.27
C LYS A 82 -13.41 -12.43 16.64
N GLU A 83 -14.70 -12.42 16.29
CA GLU A 83 -15.63 -13.52 16.57
C GLU A 83 -15.34 -14.77 15.72
N THR A 84 -15.03 -14.57 14.42
CA THR A 84 -14.91 -15.67 13.44
C THR A 84 -13.49 -16.21 13.30
N HIS A 85 -12.47 -15.34 13.39
CA HIS A 85 -11.05 -15.68 13.19
C HIS A 85 -10.20 -15.55 14.46
N GLY A 86 -10.72 -14.89 15.52
CA GLY A 86 -9.96 -14.61 16.73
C GLY A 86 -9.04 -13.38 16.58
N PRO A 87 -8.04 -13.25 17.48
CA PRO A 87 -7.01 -12.21 17.35
C PRO A 87 -6.19 -12.40 16.08
N ILE A 88 -5.78 -11.29 15.44
CA ILE A 88 -5.00 -11.31 14.22
C ILE A 88 -3.56 -10.86 14.45
N ASP A 89 -2.64 -11.43 13.69
CA ASP A 89 -1.20 -11.14 13.73
C ASP A 89 -0.80 -9.99 12.80
N PHE A 90 -1.57 -9.74 11.74
CA PHE A 90 -1.18 -8.70 10.79
C PHE A 90 -2.34 -7.95 10.13
N ILE A 91 -2.02 -6.72 9.72
CA ILE A 91 -2.90 -5.85 8.91
C ILE A 91 -2.11 -5.32 7.73
N VAL A 92 -2.69 -5.42 6.52
CA VAL A 92 -2.16 -4.77 5.31
C VAL A 92 -3.11 -3.67 4.87
N HIS A 93 -2.61 -2.44 4.79
CA HIS A 93 -3.32 -1.28 4.25
C HIS A 93 -2.78 -0.93 2.86
N SER A 94 -3.51 -1.32 1.82
CA SER A 94 -3.18 -1.02 0.42
C SER A 94 -4.31 -0.22 -0.25
N ILE A 95 -4.74 0.86 0.42
CA ILE A 95 -5.81 1.73 -0.03
C ILE A 95 -5.22 3.03 -0.58
N GLY A 96 -5.78 3.50 -1.69
CA GLY A 96 -5.42 4.80 -2.24
C GLY A 96 -6.37 5.23 -3.34
N MET A 97 -6.86 6.48 -3.25
CA MET A 97 -7.70 7.10 -4.25
C MET A 97 -7.45 8.61 -4.26
N GLY A 98 -7.25 9.17 -5.45
CA GLY A 98 -7.19 10.61 -5.66
C GLY A 98 -8.16 11.02 -6.79
N VAL A 99 -8.96 12.05 -6.56
CA VAL A 99 -9.93 12.52 -7.56
C VAL A 99 -9.36 13.65 -8.40
N ASN A 100 -8.66 14.63 -7.78
CA ASN A 100 -8.03 15.72 -8.53
C ASN A 100 -6.96 15.18 -9.49
N VAL A 101 -6.08 14.29 -9.03
CA VAL A 101 -5.03 13.69 -9.85
C VAL A 101 -5.60 12.94 -11.06
N ARG A 102 -6.72 12.24 -10.90
CA ARG A 102 -7.40 11.51 -11.98
C ARG A 102 -8.11 12.42 -12.98
N LYS A 103 -8.36 13.67 -12.61
CA LYS A 103 -8.98 14.70 -13.45
C LYS A 103 -7.97 15.71 -13.97
N ASP A 104 -6.67 15.44 -13.79
CA ASP A 104 -5.56 16.31 -14.18
C ASP A 104 -5.76 17.77 -13.70
N VAL A 105 -6.27 17.93 -12.47
CA VAL A 105 -6.45 19.26 -11.86
C VAL A 105 -5.08 19.74 -11.39
N PRO A 106 -4.61 20.96 -11.82
CA PRO A 106 -3.37 21.53 -11.34
C PRO A 106 -3.35 21.67 -9.82
N TYR A 107 -2.17 21.50 -9.21
CA TYR A 107 -2.03 21.49 -7.75
C TYR A 107 -2.50 22.82 -7.11
N GLU A 108 -2.29 23.95 -7.78
CA GLU A 108 -2.71 25.28 -7.35
C GLU A 108 -4.24 25.51 -7.43
N ASP A 109 -4.96 24.67 -8.20
CA ASP A 109 -6.40 24.80 -8.47
C ASP A 109 -7.23 23.65 -7.90
N LEU A 110 -6.68 22.89 -6.92
CA LEU A 110 -7.33 21.70 -6.34
C LEU A 110 -8.77 21.98 -5.87
N ASN A 111 -9.67 21.06 -6.18
CA ASN A 111 -10.95 21.00 -5.51
C ASN A 111 -10.76 20.47 -4.07
N TYR A 112 -10.99 21.31 -3.08
CA TYR A 112 -10.71 20.99 -1.68
C TYR A 112 -11.59 19.84 -1.13
N ASN A 113 -12.82 19.67 -1.60
CA ASN A 113 -13.64 18.53 -1.17
C ASN A 113 -13.02 17.20 -1.65
N TRP A 114 -12.48 17.19 -2.86
CA TRP A 114 -11.76 16.03 -3.41
C TRP A 114 -10.40 15.83 -2.72
N TYR A 115 -9.74 16.93 -2.37
CA TYR A 115 -8.50 16.90 -1.60
C TYR A 115 -8.71 16.25 -0.22
N GLU A 116 -9.70 16.70 0.53
CA GLU A 116 -10.08 16.14 1.82
C GLU A 116 -10.44 14.65 1.69
N GLN A 117 -11.23 14.29 0.68
CA GLN A 117 -11.57 12.89 0.39
C GLN A 117 -10.32 12.06 0.09
N THR A 118 -9.35 12.58 -0.68
CA THR A 118 -8.10 11.90 -0.99
C THR A 118 -7.28 11.63 0.27
N LEU A 119 -7.15 12.62 1.15
CA LEU A 119 -6.46 12.45 2.44
C LEU A 119 -7.19 11.43 3.33
N ASP A 120 -8.51 11.50 3.38
CA ASP A 120 -9.33 10.62 4.21
C ASP A 120 -9.21 9.15 3.77
N VAL A 121 -9.44 8.87 2.50
CA VAL A 121 -9.38 7.51 1.94
C VAL A 121 -7.95 6.96 1.93
N SER A 122 -6.94 7.78 1.55
CA SER A 122 -5.60 7.26 1.28
C SER A 122 -4.65 7.29 2.47
N ALA A 123 -4.99 8.01 3.55
CA ALA A 123 -4.14 8.14 4.72
C ALA A 123 -4.89 7.99 6.05
N VAL A 124 -5.97 8.78 6.28
CA VAL A 124 -6.69 8.75 7.56
C VAL A 124 -7.37 7.40 7.77
N SER A 125 -7.75 6.69 6.72
CA SER A 125 -8.24 5.31 6.77
C SER A 125 -7.29 4.36 7.52
N LEU A 126 -5.97 4.50 7.34
CA LEU A 126 -5.00 3.72 8.14
C LEU A 126 -5.14 4.02 9.63
N HIS A 127 -5.30 5.29 9.98
CA HIS A 127 -5.49 5.68 11.38
C HIS A 127 -6.75 5.03 11.98
N ARG A 128 -7.88 5.07 11.24
CA ARG A 128 -9.14 4.45 11.69
C ARG A 128 -9.01 2.93 11.82
N ILE A 129 -8.44 2.27 10.82
CA ILE A 129 -8.22 0.81 10.84
C ILE A 129 -7.40 0.40 12.08
N VAL A 130 -6.28 1.07 12.33
CA VAL A 130 -5.46 0.76 13.52
C VAL A 130 -6.19 1.09 14.83
N HIS A 131 -6.94 2.20 14.86
CA HIS A 131 -7.75 2.56 16.03
C HIS A 131 -8.77 1.47 16.37
N HIS A 132 -9.57 1.03 15.40
CA HIS A 132 -10.60 0.01 15.63
C HIS A 132 -10.02 -1.36 15.93
N ALA A 133 -8.90 -1.75 15.32
CA ALA A 133 -8.19 -2.99 15.64
C ALA A 133 -7.68 -3.02 17.10
N LEU A 134 -7.25 -1.86 17.63
CA LEU A 134 -6.82 -1.71 19.01
C LEU A 134 -8.00 -1.66 19.98
N GLU A 135 -9.05 -0.88 19.67
CA GLU A 135 -10.23 -0.70 20.52
C GLU A 135 -10.99 -2.03 20.71
N SER A 136 -11.11 -2.82 19.66
CA SER A 136 -11.72 -4.14 19.70
C SER A 136 -10.80 -5.23 20.28
N GLU A 137 -9.52 -4.90 20.53
CA GLU A 137 -8.48 -5.88 20.90
C GLU A 137 -8.40 -7.03 19.87
N THR A 138 -8.56 -6.72 18.58
CA THR A 138 -8.49 -7.73 17.51
C THR A 138 -7.04 -7.97 17.10
N ILE A 139 -6.17 -6.94 17.08
CA ILE A 139 -4.75 -7.15 16.79
C ILE A 139 -4.02 -7.63 18.03
N ASP A 140 -3.28 -8.73 17.91
CA ASP A 140 -2.54 -9.35 18.99
C ASP A 140 -1.20 -8.64 19.29
N ASP A 141 -0.66 -8.85 20.48
CA ASP A 141 0.67 -8.37 20.82
C ASP A 141 1.72 -9.06 19.92
N GLY A 142 2.73 -8.31 19.50
CA GLY A 142 3.72 -8.79 18.55
C GLY A 142 3.28 -8.71 17.07
N GLY A 143 2.08 -8.22 16.81
CA GLY A 143 1.52 -8.08 15.46
C GLY A 143 2.31 -7.17 14.52
N SER A 144 2.00 -7.21 13.22
CA SER A 144 2.65 -6.41 12.19
C SER A 144 1.64 -5.69 11.31
N ILE A 145 1.79 -4.36 11.16
CA ILE A 145 0.96 -3.53 10.31
C ILE A 145 1.81 -3.01 9.15
N LEU A 146 1.30 -3.14 7.93
CA LEU A 146 1.98 -2.72 6.73
C LEU A 146 1.11 -1.79 5.89
N ALA A 147 1.65 -0.62 5.51
CA ALA A 147 0.98 0.35 4.65
C ALA A 147 1.73 0.51 3.32
N MET A 148 0.97 0.72 2.22
CA MET A 148 1.55 0.98 0.91
C MET A 148 1.69 2.48 0.67
N THR A 149 2.94 2.95 0.47
CA THR A 149 3.27 4.33 0.15
C THR A 149 4.01 4.43 -1.19
N TYR A 150 4.44 5.62 -1.53
CA TYR A 150 5.21 5.93 -2.73
C TYR A 150 6.19 7.07 -2.45
N ILE A 151 7.32 7.08 -3.10
CA ILE A 151 8.35 8.12 -2.95
C ILE A 151 7.82 9.55 -3.22
N GLY A 152 6.67 9.66 -3.89
CA GLY A 152 5.92 10.92 -4.03
C GLY A 152 5.55 11.60 -2.71
N ALA A 153 5.63 10.89 -1.57
CA ALA A 153 5.56 11.47 -0.22
C ALA A 153 6.74 12.39 0.12
N GLN A 154 7.88 12.22 -0.55
CA GLN A 154 9.15 12.87 -0.22
C GLN A 154 9.79 13.59 -1.41
N ARG A 155 9.35 13.31 -2.62
CA ARG A 155 9.82 13.89 -3.88
C ARG A 155 8.66 14.38 -4.70
N ILE A 156 8.87 15.44 -5.47
CA ILE A 156 7.82 15.99 -6.34
C ILE A 156 7.77 15.21 -7.66
N PHE A 157 6.58 14.77 -7.98
CA PHE A 157 6.20 14.25 -9.29
C PHE A 157 5.07 15.13 -9.81
N SER A 158 5.30 15.86 -10.91
CA SER A 158 4.42 16.93 -11.39
C SER A 158 2.96 16.50 -11.62
N LYS A 159 2.73 15.22 -11.90
CA LYS A 159 1.40 14.65 -12.15
C LYS A 159 0.85 13.84 -10.97
N TYR A 160 1.52 13.82 -9.82
CA TYR A 160 1.06 13.05 -8.66
C TYR A 160 0.17 13.87 -7.70
N SER A 161 0.17 15.20 -7.84
CA SER A 161 -0.73 16.15 -7.19
C SER A 161 -0.94 15.85 -5.67
N GLU A 162 -2.18 15.88 -5.20
CA GLU A 162 -2.57 15.67 -3.80
C GLU A 162 -2.24 14.28 -3.25
N MET A 163 -1.97 13.32 -4.11
CA MET A 163 -1.55 11.99 -3.65
C MET A 163 -0.20 12.03 -2.94
N GLY A 164 0.68 12.97 -3.30
CA GLY A 164 1.92 13.22 -2.56
C GLY A 164 1.67 13.60 -1.12
N ASP A 165 0.73 14.53 -0.88
CA ASP A 165 0.34 14.96 0.46
C ASP A 165 -0.29 13.83 1.26
N ALA A 166 -1.17 13.03 0.61
CA ALA A 166 -1.79 11.88 1.24
C ALA A 166 -0.75 10.82 1.67
N LYS A 167 0.22 10.52 0.81
CA LYS A 167 1.29 9.57 1.15
C LYS A 167 2.24 10.12 2.23
N ALA A 168 2.52 11.42 2.25
CA ALA A 168 3.27 12.07 3.33
C ALA A 168 2.54 11.98 4.68
N LEU A 169 1.23 12.20 4.68
CA LEU A 169 0.37 12.02 5.86
C LEU A 169 0.36 10.54 6.32
N LEU A 170 0.22 9.59 5.40
CA LEU A 170 0.27 8.16 5.69
C LEU A 170 1.58 7.78 6.41
N GLU A 171 2.74 8.21 5.90
CA GLU A 171 4.04 7.96 6.52
C GLU A 171 4.16 8.61 7.91
N SER A 172 3.54 9.77 8.11
CA SER A 172 3.47 10.43 9.43
C SER A 172 2.62 9.62 10.41
N ILE A 173 1.49 9.06 9.96
CA ILE A 173 0.64 8.17 10.76
C ILE A 173 1.40 6.90 11.16
N VAL A 174 2.12 6.28 10.23
CA VAL A 174 2.99 5.12 10.51
C VAL A 174 3.97 5.41 11.65
N ARG A 175 4.68 6.54 11.59
CA ARG A 175 5.63 6.93 12.66
C ARG A 175 4.92 7.18 14.00
N SER A 176 3.77 7.84 13.97
CA SER A 176 3.03 8.21 15.18
C SER A 176 2.47 6.98 15.90
N TYR A 177 1.91 6.04 15.15
CA TYR A 177 1.42 4.78 15.71
C TYR A 177 2.57 3.89 16.18
N GLY A 178 3.65 3.76 15.39
CA GLY A 178 4.76 2.88 15.76
C GLY A 178 5.36 3.19 17.14
N TYR A 179 5.38 4.47 17.51
CA TYR A 179 5.78 4.86 18.86
C TYR A 179 4.81 4.34 19.95
N ARG A 180 3.49 4.37 19.67
CA ARG A 180 2.47 3.91 20.63
C ARG A 180 2.36 2.39 20.72
N LEU A 181 2.52 1.74 19.58
CA LEU A 181 2.36 0.30 19.44
C LEU A 181 3.53 -0.51 20.02
N GLY A 182 4.69 0.13 20.20
CA GLY A 182 5.89 -0.52 20.74
C GLY A 182 5.73 -1.09 22.16
N GLU A 183 4.81 -0.57 22.97
CA GLU A 183 4.50 -1.12 24.30
C GLU A 183 3.84 -2.51 24.24
N ARG A 184 3.27 -2.85 23.08
CA ARG A 184 2.65 -4.15 22.78
C ARG A 184 3.46 -4.98 21.78
N ASP A 185 4.71 -4.60 21.52
CA ASP A 185 5.58 -5.22 20.50
C ASP A 185 4.97 -5.23 19.07
N ILE A 186 3.90 -4.48 18.82
CA ILE A 186 3.27 -4.35 17.51
C ILE A 186 4.11 -3.40 16.65
N ARG A 187 4.47 -3.86 15.45
CA ARG A 187 5.25 -3.11 14.46
C ARG A 187 4.34 -2.47 13.43
N ILE A 188 4.72 -1.29 12.94
CA ILE A 188 4.06 -0.66 11.79
C ILE A 188 5.10 -0.05 10.87
N ASN A 189 5.03 -0.40 9.58
CA ASN A 189 5.95 0.06 8.56
C ASN A 189 5.19 0.45 7.28
N ALA A 190 5.87 1.17 6.39
CA ALA A 190 5.38 1.46 5.05
C ALA A 190 6.36 0.93 4.00
N ILE A 191 5.86 0.33 2.92
CA ILE A 191 6.63 0.04 1.71
C ILE A 191 6.41 1.17 0.71
N SER A 192 7.51 1.84 0.34
CA SER A 192 7.54 2.77 -0.80
C SER A 192 7.87 1.97 -2.05
N GLN A 193 6.81 1.57 -2.77
CA GLN A 193 6.88 0.70 -3.94
C GLN A 193 7.20 1.51 -5.20
N SER A 194 7.85 0.89 -6.19
CA SER A 194 7.96 1.38 -7.57
C SER A 194 6.60 1.78 -8.15
N PRO A 195 6.57 2.67 -9.16
CA PRO A 195 5.37 2.78 -9.99
C PRO A 195 4.96 1.39 -10.48
N THR A 196 3.74 0.98 -10.15
CA THR A 196 3.21 -0.33 -10.51
C THR A 196 1.95 -0.13 -11.34
N LYS A 197 1.80 -0.86 -12.45
CA LYS A 197 0.65 -0.77 -13.33
C LYS A 197 -0.57 -1.40 -12.67
N THR A 198 -1.23 -0.61 -11.84
CA THR A 198 -2.45 -0.99 -11.12
C THR A 198 -3.66 -0.26 -11.69
N THR A 199 -4.87 -0.76 -11.42
CA THR A 199 -6.11 -0.03 -11.74
C THR A 199 -6.14 1.37 -11.12
N ALA A 200 -5.56 1.56 -9.94
CA ALA A 200 -5.45 2.87 -9.30
C ALA A 200 -4.45 3.78 -10.03
N GLY A 201 -3.29 3.25 -10.41
CA GLY A 201 -2.23 3.99 -11.13
C GLY A 201 -2.65 4.35 -12.57
N ALA A 202 -3.30 3.44 -13.28
CA ALA A 202 -3.77 3.67 -14.66
C ALA A 202 -4.74 4.85 -14.82
N GLY A 203 -5.35 5.31 -13.72
CA GLY A 203 -6.22 6.49 -13.70
C GLY A 203 -5.47 7.83 -13.59
N ILE A 204 -4.14 7.83 -13.47
CA ILE A 204 -3.32 9.04 -13.33
C ILE A 204 -2.81 9.48 -14.71
N ASP A 205 -3.05 10.74 -15.09
CA ASP A 205 -2.52 11.27 -16.35
C ASP A 205 -0.98 11.30 -16.31
N GLY A 206 -0.35 10.86 -17.42
CA GLY A 206 1.13 10.77 -17.49
C GLY A 206 1.74 9.61 -16.70
N PHE A 207 0.95 8.66 -16.19
CA PHE A 207 1.46 7.50 -15.44
C PHE A 207 2.46 6.68 -16.25
N ASP A 208 2.18 6.43 -17.55
CA ASP A 208 3.09 5.63 -18.40
C ASP A 208 4.46 6.30 -18.56
N ALA A 209 4.49 7.62 -18.68
CA ALA A 209 5.76 8.36 -18.77
C ALA A 209 6.53 8.32 -17.44
N MET A 210 5.84 8.41 -16.32
CA MET A 210 6.44 8.28 -14.99
C MET A 210 6.95 6.86 -14.74
N TYR A 211 6.20 5.84 -15.16
CA TYR A 211 6.60 4.43 -15.09
C TYR A 211 7.86 4.18 -15.90
N GLU A 212 7.89 4.62 -17.16
CA GLU A 212 9.02 4.47 -18.07
C GLU A 212 10.26 5.22 -17.56
N PHE A 213 10.07 6.42 -17.01
CA PHE A 213 11.17 7.17 -16.41
C PHE A 213 11.78 6.43 -15.23
N ALA A 214 10.96 5.91 -14.33
CA ALA A 214 11.45 5.14 -13.19
C ALA A 214 12.15 3.85 -13.62
N GLU A 215 11.60 3.14 -14.63
CA GLU A 215 12.20 1.94 -15.23
C GLU A 215 13.63 2.18 -15.74
N ARG A 216 13.85 3.32 -16.42
CA ARG A 216 15.17 3.67 -16.99
C ARG A 216 16.15 4.21 -15.96
N VAL A 217 15.67 4.84 -14.91
CA VAL A 217 16.53 5.46 -13.88
C VAL A 217 16.91 4.47 -12.79
N ALA A 218 16.01 3.54 -12.43
CA ALA A 218 16.27 2.58 -11.38
C ALA A 218 17.28 1.50 -11.83
N PRO A 219 18.38 1.25 -11.09
CA PRO A 219 19.37 0.25 -11.44
C PRO A 219 18.84 -1.17 -11.66
N LEU A 220 17.72 -1.53 -11.01
CA LEU A 220 17.08 -2.84 -11.16
C LEU A 220 15.75 -2.77 -11.93
N GLY A 221 15.40 -1.59 -12.48
CA GLY A 221 14.10 -1.33 -13.07
C GLY A 221 12.99 -1.20 -12.02
N ASN A 222 11.72 -1.20 -12.46
CA ASN A 222 10.56 -1.18 -11.58
C ASN A 222 10.29 -2.57 -10.99
N ALA A 223 10.10 -2.63 -9.69
CA ALA A 223 9.64 -3.84 -9.03
C ALA A 223 8.17 -4.11 -9.35
N SER A 224 7.85 -5.37 -9.64
CA SER A 224 6.48 -5.83 -9.88
C SER A 224 5.63 -5.86 -8.60
N ALA A 225 4.32 -6.12 -8.73
CA ALA A 225 3.45 -6.36 -7.60
C ALA A 225 3.84 -7.65 -6.85
N ASP A 226 4.30 -8.67 -7.55
CA ASP A 226 4.75 -9.94 -6.95
C ASP A 226 6.07 -9.76 -6.18
N ASP A 227 7.04 -8.99 -6.70
CA ASP A 227 8.25 -8.64 -5.96
C ASP A 227 7.92 -7.88 -4.67
N CYS A 228 6.95 -6.96 -4.75
CA CYS A 228 6.45 -6.23 -3.58
C CYS A 228 5.81 -7.17 -2.57
N ALA A 229 5.06 -8.17 -3.02
CA ALA A 229 4.39 -9.14 -2.17
C ALA A 229 5.39 -10.01 -1.40
N ASP A 230 6.46 -10.47 -2.03
CA ASP A 230 7.53 -11.20 -1.36
C ASP A 230 8.23 -10.37 -0.28
N TYR A 231 8.42 -9.07 -0.58
CA TYR A 231 8.97 -8.15 0.42
C TYR A 231 7.97 -7.88 1.57
N ALA A 232 6.68 -7.74 1.25
CA ALA A 232 5.62 -7.57 2.25
C ALA A 232 5.58 -8.76 3.23
N VAL A 233 5.60 -10.00 2.74
CA VAL A 233 5.68 -11.21 3.57
C VAL A 233 6.87 -11.15 4.53
N THR A 234 8.05 -10.76 4.03
CA THR A 234 9.25 -10.61 4.87
C THR A 234 9.01 -9.63 6.03
N LEU A 235 8.34 -8.49 5.77
CA LEU A 235 8.01 -7.49 6.78
C LEU A 235 6.89 -7.91 7.74
N LEU A 236 5.98 -8.75 7.30
CA LEU A 236 4.92 -9.32 8.14
C LEU A 236 5.46 -10.44 9.05
N SER A 237 6.50 -11.14 8.62
CA SER A 237 7.11 -12.24 9.35
C SER A 237 7.93 -11.81 10.56
N ASP A 238 8.30 -12.76 11.41
CA ASP A 238 9.15 -12.54 12.60
C ASP A 238 10.62 -12.27 12.24
N LEU A 239 11.03 -12.45 10.98
CA LEU A 239 12.39 -12.13 10.52
C LEU A 239 12.73 -10.65 10.70
N THR A 240 11.73 -9.77 10.69
CA THR A 240 11.90 -8.32 10.83
C THR A 240 11.36 -7.77 12.15
N ARG A 241 11.34 -8.57 13.21
CA ARG A 241 10.74 -8.19 14.50
C ARG A 241 11.30 -6.90 15.15
N MET A 242 12.44 -6.42 14.70
CA MET A 242 13.05 -5.17 15.17
C MET A 242 12.93 -4.01 14.17
N VAL A 243 12.10 -4.17 13.12
CA VAL A 243 11.87 -3.13 12.12
C VAL A 243 10.47 -2.53 12.33
N THR A 244 10.42 -1.28 12.76
CA THR A 244 9.18 -0.52 12.96
C THR A 244 9.40 0.96 12.64
N MET A 245 8.32 1.71 12.34
CA MET A 245 8.33 3.14 12.04
C MET A 245 9.12 3.53 10.78
N GLN A 246 9.39 2.56 9.90
CA GLN A 246 10.21 2.79 8.72
C GLN A 246 9.34 2.98 7.48
N THR A 247 9.79 3.85 6.58
CA THR A 247 9.44 3.84 5.17
C THR A 247 10.56 3.10 4.43
N LEU A 248 10.24 1.94 3.90
CA LEU A 248 11.20 1.03 3.28
C LEU A 248 11.02 1.08 1.77
N TYR A 249 12.07 1.49 1.07
CA TYR A 249 12.04 1.61 -0.39
C TYR A 249 12.16 0.24 -1.04
N HIS A 250 11.21 -0.04 -1.93
CA HIS A 250 11.19 -1.23 -2.78
C HIS A 250 10.97 -0.78 -4.23
N ASP A 251 11.99 -0.18 -4.82
CA ASP A 251 11.88 0.61 -6.04
C ASP A 251 13.07 0.46 -7.00
N GLY A 252 13.75 -0.68 -6.94
CA GLY A 252 14.89 -0.97 -7.80
C GLY A 252 16.07 -0.03 -7.62
N GLY A 253 16.08 0.79 -6.55
CA GLY A 253 17.11 1.78 -6.27
C GLY A 253 16.77 3.19 -6.78
N PHE A 254 15.57 3.39 -7.37
CA PHE A 254 15.12 4.68 -7.91
C PHE A 254 15.27 5.83 -6.91
N SER A 255 14.84 5.63 -5.66
CA SER A 255 14.86 6.65 -4.60
C SER A 255 16.27 7.21 -4.30
N SER A 256 17.31 6.45 -4.61
CA SER A 256 18.71 6.82 -4.38
C SER A 256 19.40 7.44 -5.59
N MET A 257 18.75 7.43 -6.75
CA MET A 257 19.28 7.97 -7.99
C MET A 257 19.07 9.48 -8.08
N GLY A 258 20.05 10.20 -8.64
CA GLY A 258 19.92 11.59 -9.10
C GLY A 258 19.64 11.63 -10.59
N ILE A 259 20.60 11.15 -11.37
CA ILE A 259 20.54 11.11 -12.83
C ILE A 259 21.24 9.81 -13.31
N SER A 260 20.75 9.16 -14.36
CA SER A 260 21.37 7.99 -14.98
C SER A 260 22.22 8.40 -16.18
N ASP A 261 23.18 7.53 -16.58
CA ASP A 261 24.01 7.73 -17.74
C ASP A 261 23.16 7.88 -19.02
N GLU A 262 22.09 7.10 -19.15
CA GLU A 262 21.14 7.20 -20.28
C GLU A 262 20.53 8.60 -20.41
N ILE A 263 20.15 9.22 -19.28
CA ILE A 263 19.60 10.57 -19.29
C ILE A 263 20.67 11.60 -19.64
N VAL A 264 21.92 11.41 -19.17
CA VAL A 264 23.04 12.28 -19.53
C VAL A 264 23.29 12.22 -21.04
N GLU A 265 23.39 11.00 -21.62
CA GLU A 265 23.59 10.80 -23.05
C GLU A 265 22.48 11.45 -23.89
N ALA A 266 21.22 11.26 -23.51
CA ALA A 266 20.09 11.86 -24.21
C ALA A 266 20.10 13.41 -24.14
N MET A 267 20.58 13.99 -23.04
CA MET A 267 20.75 15.45 -22.93
C MET A 267 21.91 15.96 -23.75
N GLU A 268 23.03 15.24 -23.81
CA GLU A 268 24.17 15.59 -24.64
C GLU A 268 23.82 15.61 -26.14
N GLU A 269 23.06 14.61 -26.62
CA GLU A 269 22.53 14.56 -27.98
C GLU A 269 21.63 15.76 -28.29
N SER A 270 20.70 16.10 -27.39
CA SER A 270 19.79 17.24 -27.54
C SER A 270 20.53 18.57 -27.60
N VAL A 271 21.56 18.77 -26.77
CA VAL A 271 22.38 20.01 -26.79
C VAL A 271 23.20 20.10 -28.08
N ALA A 272 23.74 18.99 -28.60
CA ALA A 272 24.50 18.98 -29.85
C ALA A 272 23.64 19.32 -31.09
N ASP A 273 22.34 19.00 -31.08
CA ASP A 273 21.42 19.28 -32.17
C ASP A 273 21.00 20.80 -32.20
N GLU A 274 21.21 21.53 -31.10
CA GLU A 274 20.90 22.96 -31.00
C GLU A 274 22.09 23.89 -31.42
N GLU A 275 23.29 23.34 -31.58
CA GLU A 275 24.48 24.05 -32.06
C GLU A 275 24.68 23.90 -33.60
#